data_f2b674cbddc92b0feecbe60a49e70db8
#
_entry.id   f2b674cbddc92b0feecbe60a49e70db8
#
_cell.length_a   1.000
_cell.length_b   1.000
_cell.length_c   1.000
_cell.angle_alpha   90.00
_cell.angle_beta   90.00
_cell.angle_gamma   90.00
#
_symmetry.space_group_name_H-M   'P 1'
#
loop_
_entity.id
_entity.type
_entity.pdbx_description
1 polymer ?
#
loop_
_entity_poly.entity_id
_entity_poly.type
_entity_poly.pdbx_seq_one_letter_code
_entity_poly.pdbx_strand_id
1 'polypeptide(L)'
;MKKIKHLLIVTLVGMGTWSCSTIKLIDSWKSEDFQTVKSKKILVAAKSPNPTIQKSYEKAIASKLRGQQIDAIEMHKVFPSIEDKKERTAEEIEQILRMFKEKKIEALLITSLKKTIETNNSSKPERGKILMEDIRKGSFSIEDYDNLKDLPDLDKLDFDTSRESKTIATTYILESTTYDLALEKNQQLVNVCLLDVIDPNTSDQVLNAFVKVISDQFKK
;
A
#
# COMPACT_ATOMS: atom_id res chain seq x y z
N MET A 1 -64.86 -12.74 24.72
CA MET A 1 -64.53 -11.85 23.60
C MET A 1 -63.05 -11.39 23.76
N LYS A 2 -62.14 -12.08 23.10
CA LYS A 2 -60.70 -11.82 23.21
C LYS A 2 -60.30 -10.90 22.07
N LYS A 3 -59.82 -9.68 22.39
CA LYS A 3 -59.28 -8.74 21.40
C LYS A 3 -57.82 -9.11 21.12
N ILE A 4 -57.53 -9.63 19.93
CA ILE A 4 -56.22 -9.89 19.41
C ILE A 4 -55.63 -8.56 18.92
N LYS A 5 -54.63 -8.04 19.62
CA LYS A 5 -53.85 -6.89 19.15
C LYS A 5 -52.82 -7.38 18.15
N HIS A 6 -52.99 -7.03 16.90
CA HIS A 6 -51.97 -7.26 15.86
C HIS A 6 -50.84 -6.26 16.08
N LEU A 7 -49.70 -6.78 16.57
CA LEU A 7 -48.47 -6.05 16.65
C LEU A 7 -47.79 -6.13 15.25
N LEU A 8 -47.89 -5.07 14.49
CA LEU A 8 -47.29 -4.92 13.19
C LEU A 8 -45.82 -4.55 13.42
N ILE A 9 -44.93 -5.57 13.40
CA ILE A 9 -43.48 -5.37 13.43
C ILE A 9 -43.09 -4.94 12.02
N VAL A 10 -42.89 -3.65 11.83
CA VAL A 10 -42.25 -3.09 10.62
C VAL A 10 -40.76 -3.34 10.76
N THR A 11 -40.27 -4.42 10.14
CA THR A 11 -38.84 -4.70 10.00
C THR A 11 -38.30 -3.78 8.96
N LEU A 12 -37.75 -2.64 9.38
CA LEU A 12 -37.02 -1.74 8.52
C LEU A 12 -35.69 -2.42 8.14
N VAL A 13 -35.71 -3.17 7.06
CA VAL A 13 -34.49 -3.71 6.43
C VAL A 13 -33.72 -2.52 5.87
N GLY A 14 -32.79 -2.02 6.66
CA GLY A 14 -31.80 -1.06 6.19
C GLY A 14 -30.92 -1.74 5.13
N MET A 15 -31.27 -1.57 3.85
CA MET A 15 -30.38 -1.86 2.75
C MET A 15 -29.21 -0.88 2.81
N GLY A 16 -28.19 -1.24 3.60
CA GLY A 16 -26.88 -0.62 3.49
C GLY A 16 -26.40 -0.83 2.06
N THR A 17 -26.42 0.21 1.25
CA THR A 17 -25.74 0.23 -0.03
C THR A 17 -24.26 0.06 0.24
N TRP A 18 -23.78 -1.17 0.19
CA TRP A 18 -22.35 -1.45 0.18
C TRP A 18 -21.83 -0.91 -1.14
N SER A 19 -21.31 0.30 -1.10
CA SER A 19 -20.58 0.88 -2.21
C SER A 19 -19.34 -0.01 -2.45
N CYS A 20 -19.42 -0.84 -3.46
CA CYS A 20 -18.39 -1.76 -3.86
C CYS A 20 -17.31 -1.00 -4.64
N SER A 21 -16.42 -0.28 -3.95
CA SER A 21 -15.15 0.05 -4.58
C SER A 21 -14.40 -1.27 -4.77
N THR A 22 -14.08 -1.59 -6.02
CA THR A 22 -13.45 -2.86 -6.32
C THR A 22 -11.95 -2.74 -6.07
N ILE A 23 -11.52 -3.14 -4.87
CA ILE A 23 -10.10 -3.24 -4.53
C ILE A 23 -9.72 -4.71 -4.61
N LYS A 24 -8.77 -5.04 -5.48
CA LYS A 24 -8.31 -6.40 -5.71
C LYS A 24 -6.81 -6.50 -5.52
N LEU A 25 -6.40 -7.52 -4.77
CA LEU A 25 -5.03 -8.00 -4.87
C LEU A 25 -4.84 -8.55 -6.30
N ILE A 26 -3.94 -7.93 -7.07
CA ILE A 26 -3.60 -8.40 -8.41
C ILE A 26 -2.69 -9.59 -8.30
N ASP A 27 -1.58 -9.41 -7.58
CA ASP A 27 -0.55 -10.42 -7.40
C ASP A 27 0.24 -10.13 -6.12
N SER A 28 0.86 -11.17 -5.57
CA SER A 28 1.80 -11.02 -4.47
C SER A 28 2.89 -12.08 -4.57
N TRP A 29 4.11 -11.68 -4.27
CA TRP A 29 5.24 -12.56 -4.19
C TRP A 29 5.89 -12.45 -2.81
N LYS A 30 6.36 -13.59 -2.29
CA LYS A 30 7.09 -13.69 -1.02
C LYS A 30 8.27 -14.62 -1.21
N SER A 31 9.44 -14.20 -0.72
CA SER A 31 10.56 -15.12 -0.53
C SER A 31 10.34 -16.00 0.69
N GLU A 32 11.15 -17.03 0.83
CA GLU A 32 11.18 -17.87 2.05
C GLU A 32 11.56 -17.04 3.28
N ASP A 33 12.42 -16.04 3.10
CA ASP A 33 12.91 -15.15 4.16
C ASP A 33 11.87 -14.17 4.69
N PHE A 34 10.75 -13.96 3.96
CA PHE A 34 9.70 -13.02 4.38
C PHE A 34 9.17 -13.31 5.79
N GLN A 35 9.16 -14.58 6.21
CA GLN A 35 8.69 -14.94 7.55
C GLN A 35 9.58 -14.36 8.67
N THR A 36 10.87 -14.18 8.41
CA THR A 36 11.83 -13.63 9.39
C THR A 36 11.57 -12.16 9.69
N VAL A 37 11.03 -11.42 8.69
CA VAL A 37 10.74 -9.98 8.82
C VAL A 37 9.72 -9.69 9.92
N LYS A 38 8.83 -10.63 10.23
CA LYS A 38 7.82 -10.45 11.28
C LYS A 38 8.38 -10.26 12.68
N SER A 39 9.59 -10.77 12.93
CA SER A 39 10.31 -10.61 14.21
C SER A 39 11.23 -9.40 14.24
N LYS A 40 11.34 -8.65 13.15
CA LYS A 40 12.24 -7.52 12.98
C LYS A 40 11.51 -6.20 13.21
N LYS A 41 12.29 -5.15 13.48
CA LYS A 41 11.79 -3.79 13.52
C LYS A 41 11.65 -3.25 12.11
N ILE A 42 10.40 -2.98 11.70
CA ILE A 42 10.03 -2.57 10.35
C ILE A 42 9.84 -1.05 10.31
N LEU A 43 10.59 -0.37 9.45
CA LEU A 43 10.33 1.00 9.08
C LEU A 43 9.28 1.04 7.97
N VAL A 44 8.19 1.77 8.18
CA VAL A 44 7.12 1.94 7.19
C VAL A 44 7.29 3.30 6.53
N ALA A 45 7.47 3.30 5.22
CA ALA A 45 7.59 4.48 4.38
C ALA A 45 6.51 4.50 3.29
N ALA A 46 5.94 5.67 3.02
CA ALA A 46 5.04 5.88 1.90
C ALA A 46 5.64 6.92 0.95
N LYS A 47 5.71 6.61 -0.33
CA LYS A 47 6.14 7.57 -1.35
C LYS A 47 4.96 8.40 -1.82
N SER A 48 4.94 9.66 -1.44
CA SER A 48 3.98 10.68 -1.88
C SER A 48 4.59 12.07 -1.74
N PRO A 49 4.43 12.96 -2.73
CA PRO A 49 4.83 14.35 -2.61
C PRO A 49 3.95 15.13 -1.62
N ASN A 50 2.76 14.59 -1.28
CA ASN A 50 1.87 15.17 -0.28
C ASN A 50 2.19 14.62 1.12
N PRO A 51 2.80 15.42 2.03
CA PRO A 51 3.20 14.95 3.35
C PRO A 51 2.03 14.48 4.23
N THR A 52 0.83 14.98 3.98
CA THR A 52 -0.37 14.55 4.72
C THR A 52 -0.77 13.14 4.34
N ILE A 53 -0.77 12.82 3.03
CA ILE A 53 -1.05 11.49 2.51
C ILE A 53 0.04 10.52 2.99
N GLN A 54 1.31 10.88 2.81
CA GLN A 54 2.45 10.10 3.28
C GLN A 54 2.29 9.68 4.74
N LYS A 55 2.10 10.66 5.64
CA LYS A 55 1.92 10.41 7.08
C LYS A 55 0.71 9.54 7.40
N SER A 56 -0.39 9.71 6.66
CA SER A 56 -1.61 8.93 6.86
C SER A 56 -1.39 7.45 6.53
N TYR A 57 -0.73 7.16 5.41
CA TYR A 57 -0.41 5.79 4.99
C TYR A 57 0.58 5.12 5.95
N GLU A 58 1.69 5.80 6.28
CA GLU A 58 2.67 5.28 7.24
C GLU A 58 2.04 4.97 8.60
N LYS A 59 1.23 5.91 9.14
CA LYS A 59 0.54 5.76 10.41
C LYS A 59 -0.44 4.58 10.40
N ALA A 60 -1.26 4.48 9.36
CA ALA A 60 -2.30 3.46 9.27
C ALA A 60 -1.68 2.05 9.14
N ILE A 61 -0.66 1.89 8.27
CA ILE A 61 0.04 0.62 8.08
C ILE A 61 0.79 0.21 9.35
N ALA A 62 1.63 1.09 9.90
CA ALA A 62 2.40 0.79 11.11
C ALA A 62 1.47 0.45 12.31
N SER A 63 0.37 1.19 12.48
CA SER A 63 -0.63 0.89 13.52
C SER A 63 -1.24 -0.49 13.35
N LYS A 64 -1.57 -0.87 12.11
CA LYS A 64 -2.16 -2.19 11.83
C LYS A 64 -1.18 -3.33 12.08
N LEU A 65 0.10 -3.15 11.71
CA LEU A 65 1.16 -4.13 11.98
C LEU A 65 1.41 -4.29 13.49
N ARG A 66 1.47 -3.18 14.24
CA ARG A 66 1.57 -3.23 15.71
C ARG A 66 0.41 -3.96 16.36
N GLY A 67 -0.81 -3.81 15.82
CA GLY A 67 -1.98 -4.60 16.24
C GLY A 67 -1.84 -6.11 15.99
N GLN A 68 -0.89 -6.53 15.17
CA GLN A 68 -0.51 -7.93 14.93
C GLN A 68 0.77 -8.34 15.67
N GLN A 69 1.21 -7.54 16.65
CA GLN A 69 2.43 -7.75 17.45
C GLN A 69 3.74 -7.65 16.63
N ILE A 70 3.72 -6.94 15.51
CA ILE A 70 4.90 -6.66 14.70
C ILE A 70 5.44 -5.29 15.10
N ASP A 71 6.75 -5.19 15.39
CA ASP A 71 7.39 -3.91 15.70
C ASP A 71 7.51 -3.06 14.43
N ALA A 72 6.61 -2.09 14.28
CA ALA A 72 6.54 -1.22 13.11
C ALA A 72 6.52 0.24 13.52
N ILE A 73 7.31 1.06 12.83
CA ILE A 73 7.51 2.48 13.11
C ILE A 73 7.40 3.30 11.82
N GLU A 74 6.85 4.50 11.94
CA GLU A 74 6.61 5.40 10.80
C GLU A 74 7.89 6.16 10.41
N MET A 75 8.18 6.24 9.10
CA MET A 75 9.33 6.96 8.55
C MET A 75 9.34 8.43 8.99
N HIS A 76 8.22 9.15 8.84
CA HIS A 76 8.12 10.56 9.18
C HIS A 76 8.36 10.87 10.67
N LYS A 77 8.21 9.90 11.57
CA LYS A 77 8.48 10.08 13.00
C LYS A 77 9.95 9.91 13.35
N VAL A 78 10.61 8.95 12.69
CA VAL A 78 12.01 8.61 13.01
C VAL A 78 12.97 9.47 12.24
N PHE A 79 12.63 9.80 11.02
CA PHE A 79 13.50 10.52 10.08
C PHE A 79 12.75 11.68 9.40
N PRO A 80 12.28 12.68 10.16
CA PRO A 80 11.48 13.80 9.62
C PRO A 80 12.26 14.67 8.63
N SER A 81 13.60 14.58 8.61
CA SER A 81 14.49 15.33 7.72
C SER A 81 14.85 14.58 6.44
N ILE A 82 14.49 13.31 6.33
CA ILE A 82 14.71 12.58 5.09
C ILE A 82 13.62 12.98 4.09
N GLU A 83 14.00 13.85 3.16
CA GLU A 83 13.13 14.24 2.06
C GLU A 83 13.04 13.12 1.02
N ASP A 84 11.90 13.01 0.36
CA ASP A 84 11.74 12.11 -0.79
C ASP A 84 12.43 12.75 -2.01
N LYS A 85 13.70 12.39 -2.24
CA LYS A 85 14.50 12.85 -3.38
C LYS A 85 14.31 11.86 -4.53
N LYS A 86 14.24 12.40 -5.76
CA LYS A 86 14.17 11.57 -6.97
C LYS A 86 15.45 10.78 -7.26
N GLU A 87 16.60 11.31 -6.86
CA GLU A 87 17.90 10.68 -7.05
C GLU A 87 18.76 10.90 -5.80
N ARG A 88 19.44 9.85 -5.34
CA ARG A 88 20.40 9.90 -4.25
C ARG A 88 21.75 9.38 -4.73
N THR A 89 22.82 9.94 -4.18
CA THR A 89 24.16 9.38 -4.40
C THR A 89 24.34 8.11 -3.57
N ALA A 90 25.33 7.29 -3.93
CA ALA A 90 25.66 6.10 -3.15
C ALA A 90 26.02 6.45 -1.69
N GLU A 91 26.69 7.57 -1.48
CA GLU A 91 27.08 8.07 -0.16
C GLU A 91 25.85 8.47 0.69
N GLU A 92 24.86 9.13 0.07
CA GLU A 92 23.59 9.47 0.74
C GLU A 92 22.83 8.21 1.15
N ILE A 93 22.77 7.20 0.29
CA ILE A 93 22.13 5.91 0.59
C ILE A 93 22.85 5.22 1.75
N GLU A 94 24.18 5.14 1.71
CA GLU A 94 24.94 4.56 2.83
C GLU A 94 24.74 5.33 4.13
N GLN A 95 24.62 6.65 4.10
CA GLN A 95 24.31 7.44 5.29
C GLN A 95 22.93 7.08 5.85
N ILE A 96 21.91 6.95 5.00
CA ILE A 96 20.56 6.53 5.40
C ILE A 96 20.60 5.13 6.03
N LEU A 97 21.30 4.18 5.41
CA LEU A 97 21.43 2.83 5.94
C LEU A 97 22.17 2.80 7.30
N ARG A 98 23.19 3.64 7.50
CA ARG A 98 23.81 3.82 8.81
C ARG A 98 22.82 4.33 9.86
N MET A 99 21.99 5.35 9.51
CA MET A 99 20.95 5.86 10.40
C MET A 99 19.92 4.79 10.75
N PHE A 100 19.53 3.95 9.79
CA PHE A 100 18.64 2.81 10.05
C PHE A 100 19.26 1.83 11.05
N LYS A 101 20.53 1.48 10.85
CA LYS A 101 21.27 0.59 11.76
C LYS A 101 21.35 1.16 13.20
N GLU A 102 21.62 2.46 13.36
CA GLU A 102 21.64 3.12 14.67
C GLU A 102 20.28 3.04 15.40
N LYS A 103 19.18 3.10 14.64
CA LYS A 103 17.80 2.97 15.16
C LYS A 103 17.35 1.51 15.26
N LYS A 104 18.23 0.55 14.95
CA LYS A 104 17.93 -0.89 14.92
C LYS A 104 16.77 -1.21 13.97
N ILE A 105 16.68 -0.50 12.85
CA ILE A 105 15.76 -0.82 11.76
C ILE A 105 16.38 -1.98 10.99
N GLU A 106 15.67 -3.08 10.88
CA GLU A 106 16.14 -4.31 10.23
C GLU A 106 15.35 -4.66 8.97
N ALA A 107 14.18 -4.04 8.80
CA ALA A 107 13.38 -4.21 7.60
C ALA A 107 12.73 -2.88 7.20
N LEU A 108 12.42 -2.75 5.91
CA LEU A 108 11.77 -1.59 5.33
C LEU A 108 10.54 -2.04 4.52
N LEU A 109 9.39 -1.45 4.82
CA LEU A 109 8.18 -1.60 4.03
C LEU A 109 7.89 -0.27 3.33
N ILE A 110 7.90 -0.28 2.00
CA ILE A 110 7.65 0.89 1.18
C ILE A 110 6.34 0.72 0.43
N THR A 111 5.57 1.80 0.35
CA THR A 111 4.33 1.84 -0.43
C THR A 111 4.36 2.98 -1.44
N SER A 112 3.85 2.73 -2.64
CA SER A 112 3.82 3.72 -3.71
C SER A 112 2.65 3.50 -4.66
N LEU A 113 2.25 4.56 -5.37
CA LEU A 113 1.40 4.46 -6.54
C LEU A 113 2.28 4.16 -7.76
N LYS A 114 2.06 3.04 -8.43
CA LYS A 114 2.84 2.64 -9.61
C LYS A 114 2.28 3.18 -10.91
N LYS A 115 0.97 3.20 -11.05
CA LYS A 115 0.34 3.56 -12.31
C LYS A 115 -1.11 3.98 -12.12
N THR A 116 -1.53 4.96 -12.90
CA THR A 116 -2.93 5.31 -13.11
C THR A 116 -3.32 4.94 -14.53
N ILE A 117 -4.45 4.27 -14.69
CA ILE A 117 -4.93 3.80 -16.00
C ILE A 117 -6.37 4.21 -16.17
N GLU A 118 -6.64 4.97 -17.22
CA GLU A 118 -7.99 5.31 -17.66
C GLU A 118 -8.42 4.32 -18.74
N THR A 119 -9.58 3.70 -18.54
CA THR A 119 -10.12 2.73 -19.50
C THR A 119 -11.57 3.01 -19.82
N ASN A 120 -11.89 3.00 -21.11
CA ASN A 120 -13.28 2.89 -21.56
C ASN A 120 -13.79 1.49 -21.18
N ASN A 121 -15.01 1.39 -20.69
CA ASN A 121 -15.66 0.22 -20.04
C ASN A 121 -15.62 -1.13 -20.79
N SER A 122 -14.88 -1.27 -21.89
CA SER A 122 -14.97 -2.44 -22.78
C SER A 122 -13.81 -3.46 -22.71
N SER A 123 -12.78 -3.23 -21.91
CA SER A 123 -11.65 -4.18 -21.86
C SER A 123 -11.12 -4.43 -20.46
N LYS A 124 -11.33 -5.66 -19.95
CA LYS A 124 -10.63 -6.18 -18.76
C LYS A 124 -9.20 -6.54 -19.15
N PRO A 125 -8.16 -5.97 -18.56
CA PRO A 125 -6.80 -6.30 -18.92
C PRO A 125 -6.17 -7.38 -18.04
N GLU A 126 -5.39 -8.24 -18.65
CA GLU A 126 -4.43 -9.15 -18.00
C GLU A 126 -3.18 -8.42 -17.43
N ARG A 127 -3.40 -7.31 -16.73
CA ARG A 127 -2.35 -6.30 -16.45
C ARG A 127 -1.41 -6.66 -15.30
N GLY A 128 -1.86 -7.43 -14.32
CA GLY A 128 -1.08 -7.69 -13.10
C GLY A 128 0.15 -8.55 -13.32
N LYS A 129 0.09 -9.54 -14.21
CA LYS A 129 1.21 -10.47 -14.44
C LYS A 129 2.43 -9.81 -15.06
N ILE A 130 2.20 -8.95 -16.07
CA ILE A 130 3.29 -8.23 -16.77
C ILE A 130 4.01 -7.29 -15.82
N LEU A 131 3.24 -6.55 -14.99
CA LEU A 131 3.80 -5.61 -14.04
C LEU A 131 4.66 -6.27 -12.96
N MET A 132 4.25 -7.45 -12.45
CA MET A 132 5.03 -8.21 -11.48
C MET A 132 6.34 -8.73 -12.06
N GLU A 133 6.35 -9.12 -13.32
CA GLU A 133 7.59 -9.57 -13.98
C GLU A 133 8.60 -8.42 -14.12
N ASP A 134 8.12 -7.22 -14.46
CA ASP A 134 8.95 -6.03 -14.58
C ASP A 134 9.48 -5.57 -13.20
N ILE A 135 8.68 -5.66 -12.15
CA ILE A 135 9.10 -5.34 -10.77
C ILE A 135 10.16 -6.32 -10.28
N ARG A 136 10.00 -7.62 -10.53
CA ARG A 136 11.01 -8.63 -10.17
C ARG A 136 12.34 -8.41 -10.88
N LYS A 137 12.34 -7.86 -12.09
CA LYS A 137 13.56 -7.58 -12.85
C LYS A 137 14.31 -6.34 -12.39
N GLY A 138 13.64 -5.40 -11.70
CA GLY A 138 14.18 -4.06 -11.44
C GLY A 138 14.45 -3.67 -9.99
N SER A 139 14.06 -4.46 -8.97
CA SER A 139 14.06 -3.97 -7.58
C SER A 139 14.47 -5.02 -6.56
N PHE A 140 15.70 -5.51 -6.65
CA PHE A 140 16.21 -6.52 -5.72
C PHE A 140 16.82 -5.91 -4.44
N SER A 141 17.22 -4.64 -4.47
CA SER A 141 17.77 -3.90 -3.34
C SER A 141 16.99 -2.62 -3.08
N ILE A 142 17.19 -2.04 -1.90
CA ILE A 142 16.64 -0.72 -1.57
C ILE A 142 17.21 0.39 -2.47
N GLU A 143 18.45 0.24 -2.91
CA GLU A 143 19.11 1.16 -3.84
C GLU A 143 18.46 1.12 -5.22
N ASP A 144 18.14 -0.09 -5.73
CA ASP A 144 17.41 -0.25 -6.99
C ASP A 144 16.03 0.37 -6.93
N TYR A 145 15.34 0.26 -5.78
CA TYR A 145 14.02 0.85 -5.60
C TYR A 145 14.06 2.38 -5.59
N ASP A 146 15.06 2.98 -4.95
CA ASP A 146 15.23 4.44 -4.89
C ASP A 146 15.58 5.03 -6.27
N ASN A 147 16.22 4.24 -7.14
CA ASN A 147 16.57 4.60 -8.51
C ASN A 147 15.43 4.38 -9.53
N LEU A 148 14.29 3.83 -9.14
CA LEU A 148 13.13 3.73 -10.02
C LEU A 148 12.59 5.13 -10.32
N LYS A 149 12.90 5.60 -11.53
CA LYS A 149 12.45 6.88 -12.07
C LYS A 149 10.94 6.84 -12.32
N ASP A 150 10.28 7.95 -12.06
CA ASP A 150 8.90 8.22 -12.49
C ASP A 150 7.80 7.37 -11.84
N LEU A 151 7.85 7.19 -10.51
CA LEU A 151 6.68 6.68 -9.78
C LEU A 151 5.59 7.76 -9.77
N PRO A 152 4.36 7.44 -10.21
CA PRO A 152 3.23 8.35 -10.08
C PRO A 152 2.98 8.66 -8.60
N ASP A 153 2.53 9.87 -8.33
CA ASP A 153 2.28 10.33 -6.97
C ASP A 153 0.96 9.79 -6.41
N LEU A 154 0.94 9.44 -5.14
CA LEU A 154 -0.29 9.02 -4.44
C LEU A 154 -1.38 10.11 -4.42
N ASP A 155 -1.00 11.38 -4.58
CA ASP A 155 -1.94 12.51 -4.66
C ASP A 155 -2.66 12.61 -6.00
N LYS A 156 -2.22 11.89 -7.03
CA LYS A 156 -2.95 11.79 -8.31
C LYS A 156 -4.16 10.88 -8.23
N LEU A 157 -4.48 10.38 -7.03
CA LEU A 157 -5.75 9.74 -6.75
C LEU A 157 -6.85 10.81 -6.79
N ASP A 158 -7.42 11.03 -7.97
CA ASP A 158 -8.53 11.96 -8.15
C ASP A 158 -9.84 11.33 -7.66
N PHE A 159 -10.32 11.83 -6.52
CA PHE A 159 -11.57 11.42 -5.89
C PHE A 159 -12.74 12.34 -6.25
N ASP A 160 -12.70 12.97 -7.43
CA ASP A 160 -13.80 13.84 -7.85
C ASP A 160 -15.13 13.09 -7.83
N THR A 161 -15.93 13.41 -6.81
CA THR A 161 -17.26 12.84 -6.57
C THR A 161 -18.36 13.52 -7.40
N SER A 162 -18.03 14.57 -8.16
CA SER A 162 -19.02 15.35 -8.95
C SER A 162 -19.39 14.70 -10.29
N ARG A 163 -19.02 13.45 -10.52
CA ARG A 163 -19.15 12.80 -11.84
C ARG A 163 -20.52 12.21 -12.08
N GLU A 164 -21.35 12.97 -12.73
CA GLU A 164 -22.49 12.43 -13.49
C GLU A 164 -21.98 11.54 -14.63
N SER A 165 -22.35 10.25 -14.61
CA SER A 165 -22.11 9.20 -15.64
C SER A 165 -20.71 9.17 -16.27
N LYS A 166 -19.70 8.64 -15.58
CA LYS A 166 -18.40 8.35 -16.19
C LYS A 166 -18.47 7.19 -17.17
N THR A 167 -18.13 7.47 -18.41
CA THR A 167 -17.85 6.45 -19.44
C THR A 167 -16.44 5.85 -19.28
N ILE A 168 -15.59 6.48 -18.46
CA ILE A 168 -14.18 6.12 -18.28
C ILE A 168 -13.96 5.71 -16.83
N ALA A 169 -13.51 4.48 -16.61
CA ALA A 169 -13.09 3.98 -15.30
C ALA A 169 -11.62 4.29 -15.05
N THR A 170 -11.30 4.82 -13.87
CA THR A 170 -9.93 5.06 -13.45
C THR A 170 -9.45 3.93 -12.54
N THR A 171 -8.34 3.29 -12.89
CA THR A 171 -7.70 2.25 -12.11
C THR A 171 -6.36 2.73 -11.61
N TYR A 172 -6.16 2.67 -10.30
CA TYR A 172 -4.88 2.96 -9.65
C TYR A 172 -4.19 1.65 -9.28
N ILE A 173 -2.91 1.52 -9.62
CA ILE A 173 -2.10 0.38 -9.23
C ILE A 173 -1.20 0.81 -8.08
N LEU A 174 -1.47 0.27 -6.90
CA LEU A 174 -0.69 0.49 -5.69
C LEU A 174 0.26 -0.68 -5.46
N GLU A 175 1.46 -0.36 -5.02
CA GLU A 175 2.49 -1.34 -4.68
C GLU A 175 2.89 -1.23 -3.22
N SER A 176 3.17 -2.38 -2.63
CA SER A 176 3.91 -2.48 -1.38
C SER A 176 5.08 -3.45 -1.56
N THR A 177 6.28 -2.99 -1.24
CA THR A 177 7.50 -3.81 -1.22
C THR A 177 8.04 -3.91 0.20
N THR A 178 8.57 -5.09 0.56
CA THR A 178 9.23 -5.28 1.85
C THR A 178 10.66 -5.76 1.62
N TYR A 179 11.61 -5.10 2.27
CA TYR A 179 13.02 -5.41 2.24
C TYR A 179 13.50 -5.87 3.61
N ASP A 180 14.29 -6.93 3.62
CA ASP A 180 15.06 -7.38 4.78
C ASP A 180 16.49 -6.84 4.66
N LEU A 181 16.83 -5.85 5.49
CA LEU A 181 18.11 -5.15 5.41
C LEU A 181 19.28 -5.98 5.96
N ALA A 182 19.02 -7.12 6.59
CA ALA A 182 20.06 -8.03 7.07
C ALA A 182 20.56 -9.00 6.00
N LEU A 183 19.84 -9.14 4.89
CA LEU A 183 20.23 -9.99 3.76
C LEU A 183 21.23 -9.30 2.84
N GLU A 184 21.88 -10.08 1.99
CA GLU A 184 22.75 -9.56 0.93
C GLU A 184 21.93 -8.68 -0.04
N LYS A 185 22.56 -7.66 -0.64
CA LYS A 185 21.87 -6.66 -1.47
C LYS A 185 20.92 -7.25 -2.51
N ASN A 186 21.33 -8.30 -3.21
CA ASN A 186 20.56 -8.97 -4.23
C ASN A 186 19.41 -9.87 -3.70
N GLN A 187 19.30 -10.02 -2.39
CA GLN A 187 18.31 -10.86 -1.71
C GLN A 187 17.37 -10.06 -0.78
N GLN A 188 17.60 -8.76 -0.64
CA GLN A 188 16.87 -7.93 0.32
C GLN A 188 15.36 -7.84 0.05
N LEU A 189 14.94 -7.85 -1.22
CA LEU A 189 13.52 -7.85 -1.54
C LEU A 189 12.89 -9.18 -1.16
N VAL A 190 12.00 -9.17 -0.17
CA VAL A 190 11.38 -10.37 0.39
C VAL A 190 9.86 -10.46 0.20
N ASN A 191 9.21 -9.35 -0.15
CA ASN A 191 7.79 -9.36 -0.49
C ASN A 191 7.46 -8.22 -1.46
N VAL A 192 6.60 -8.53 -2.42
CA VAL A 192 5.92 -7.57 -3.30
C VAL A 192 4.45 -7.85 -3.28
N CYS A 193 3.64 -6.80 -3.20
CA CYS A 193 2.19 -6.88 -3.23
C CYS A 193 1.63 -5.77 -4.12
N LEU A 194 0.85 -6.13 -5.13
CA LEU A 194 0.22 -5.22 -6.07
C LEU A 194 -1.30 -5.25 -5.92
N LEU A 195 -1.90 -4.07 -5.88
CA LEU A 195 -3.33 -3.90 -5.77
C LEU A 195 -3.88 -3.03 -6.89
N ASP A 196 -5.01 -3.47 -7.47
CA ASP A 196 -5.89 -2.63 -8.27
C ASP A 196 -6.94 -1.97 -7.40
N VAL A 197 -7.09 -0.67 -7.56
CA VAL A 197 -8.16 0.13 -6.99
C VAL A 197 -8.94 0.75 -8.13
N ILE A 198 -10.15 0.25 -8.37
CA ILE A 198 -10.98 0.64 -9.50
C ILE A 198 -12.08 1.57 -9.00
N ASP A 199 -12.16 2.77 -9.56
CA ASP A 199 -13.16 3.81 -9.25
C ASP A 199 -13.43 3.99 -7.75
N PRO A 200 -12.42 4.33 -6.95
CA PRO A 200 -12.63 4.54 -5.53
C PRO A 200 -13.48 5.78 -5.26
N ASN A 201 -14.40 5.68 -4.30
CA ASN A 201 -15.26 6.79 -3.93
C ASN A 201 -14.57 7.78 -2.98
N THR A 202 -13.64 7.30 -2.15
CA THR A 202 -12.93 8.13 -1.17
C THR A 202 -11.50 7.63 -0.95
N SER A 203 -10.60 8.55 -0.55
CA SER A 203 -9.23 8.23 -0.14
C SER A 203 -9.18 7.26 1.05
N ASP A 204 -10.11 7.39 1.99
CA ASP A 204 -10.17 6.52 3.16
C ASP A 204 -10.51 5.06 2.80
N GLN A 205 -11.37 4.85 1.80
CA GLN A 205 -11.64 3.50 1.30
C GLN A 205 -10.39 2.86 0.71
N VAL A 206 -9.64 3.62 -0.10
CA VAL A 206 -8.37 3.15 -0.67
C VAL A 206 -7.39 2.82 0.44
N LEU A 207 -7.16 3.75 1.35
CA LEU A 207 -6.24 3.58 2.47
C LEU A 207 -6.59 2.34 3.31
N ASN A 208 -7.85 2.21 3.74
CA ASN A 208 -8.28 1.11 4.60
C ASN A 208 -8.13 -0.25 3.92
N ALA A 209 -8.48 -0.35 2.64
CA ALA A 209 -8.34 -1.59 1.90
C ALA A 209 -6.88 -1.94 1.62
N PHE A 210 -6.06 -0.93 1.28
CA PHE A 210 -4.62 -1.10 1.08
C PHE A 210 -3.94 -1.59 2.36
N VAL A 211 -4.20 -0.93 3.49
CA VAL A 211 -3.72 -1.33 4.81
C VAL A 211 -4.14 -2.75 5.17
N LYS A 212 -5.40 -3.12 4.87
CA LYS A 212 -5.89 -4.48 5.09
C LYS A 212 -5.09 -5.49 4.29
N VAL A 213 -4.93 -5.29 2.97
CA VAL A 213 -4.22 -6.24 2.10
C VAL A 213 -2.76 -6.36 2.51
N ILE A 214 -2.06 -5.24 2.78
CA ILE A 214 -0.67 -5.29 3.26
C ILE A 214 -0.59 -6.08 4.57
N SER A 215 -1.43 -5.75 5.54
CA SER A 215 -1.38 -6.43 6.84
C SER A 215 -1.70 -7.92 6.75
N ASP A 216 -2.55 -8.32 5.79
CA ASP A 216 -2.88 -9.72 5.55
C ASP A 216 -1.66 -10.51 5.00
N GLN A 217 -0.68 -9.83 4.36
CA GLN A 217 0.57 -10.46 3.96
C GLN A 217 1.39 -10.96 5.17
N PHE A 218 1.29 -10.27 6.30
CA PHE A 218 2.00 -10.59 7.55
C PHE A 218 1.25 -11.57 8.46
N LYS A 219 0.04 -11.99 8.13
CA LYS A 219 -0.65 -13.06 8.85
C LYS A 219 0.03 -14.41 8.64
N LYS A 220 -0.19 -15.33 9.58
CA LYS A 220 0.29 -16.71 9.49
C LYS A 220 -0.43 -17.49 8.40
#